data_08f6f3a6c133a946b1265eaafe00ae54
#
_entry.id   08f6f3a6c133a946b1265eaafe00ae54
#
_cell.length_a   1.000
_cell.length_b   1.000
_cell.length_c   1.000
_cell.angle_alpha   90.00
_cell.angle_beta   90.00
_cell.angle_gamma   90.00
#
_symmetry.space_group_name_H-M   'P 1'
#
loop_
_entity.id
_entity.type
_entity.pdbx_description
1 polymer ?
#
loop_
_entity_poly.entity_id
_entity_poly.type
_entity_poly.pdbx_seq_one_letter_code
_entity_poly.pdbx_strand_id
1 'polypeptide(L)'
;MKPEREVAAEPVDDAVFDAQFKEQLVGIIGPLRAFARGLCAQRTLADDLVQEAMMRAWSARRSYTHGTNFRAWIFMILRNQYYTTLRKNARVVAWDPEAAERILVTPATQHVGIEV
;
A
#
# COMPACT_ATOMS: atom_id res chain seq x y z
N MET A 1 -37.43 8.08 -0.16
CA MET A 1 -37.18 7.70 -0.51
C MET A 1 -36.02 7.24 -0.73
N LYS A 2 -35.17 7.35 -1.08
CA LYS A 2 -34.04 6.82 -1.25
C LYS A 2 -33.37 6.36 -0.08
N PRO A 3 -33.40 6.90 0.95
CA PRO A 3 -32.67 6.49 2.09
C PRO A 3 -33.02 5.09 2.50
N GLU A 4 -34.23 4.75 2.42
CA GLU A 4 -34.54 3.49 2.89
C GLU A 4 -33.96 2.40 2.07
N ARG A 5 -33.81 2.57 0.81
CA ARG A 5 -33.28 1.52 0.05
C ARG A 5 -31.85 1.31 0.39
N GLU A 6 -31.11 2.34 0.67
CA GLU A 6 -29.76 2.19 1.00
C GLU A 6 -29.61 1.43 2.25
N VAL A 7 -30.40 1.71 3.22
CA VAL A 7 -30.29 1.05 4.46
C VAL A 7 -30.55 -0.42 4.32
N ALA A 8 -31.55 -0.76 3.59
CA ALA A 8 -31.93 -2.13 3.47
C ALA A 8 -30.84 -2.95 2.83
N ALA A 9 -30.15 -2.35 1.90
CA ALA A 9 -29.15 -3.10 1.16
C ALA A 9 -27.83 -3.18 1.84
N GLU A 10 -27.58 -2.34 2.81
CA GLU A 10 -26.29 -2.27 3.38
C GLU A 10 -25.69 -3.56 3.89
N PRO A 11 -26.38 -4.36 4.65
CA PRO A 11 -25.77 -5.57 5.17
C PRO A 11 -25.34 -6.50 4.05
N VAL A 12 -26.15 -6.63 3.04
CA VAL A 12 -25.82 -7.47 1.93
C VAL A 12 -24.70 -6.85 1.13
N ASP A 13 -24.78 -5.53 0.98
CA ASP A 13 -23.76 -4.82 0.23
C ASP A 13 -22.42 -4.94 0.89
N ASP A 14 -22.37 -4.96 2.21
CA ASP A 14 -21.09 -5.08 2.90
C ASP A 14 -20.44 -6.41 2.58
N ALA A 15 -21.19 -7.49 2.57
CA ALA A 15 -20.62 -8.79 2.29
C ALA A 15 -20.13 -8.85 0.84
N VAL A 16 -20.91 -8.31 -0.07
CA VAL A 16 -20.53 -8.30 -1.47
C VAL A 16 -19.33 -7.40 -1.67
N PHE A 17 -19.34 -6.24 -1.02
CA PHE A 17 -18.24 -5.31 -1.12
C PHE A 17 -16.95 -5.97 -0.65
N ASP A 18 -16.99 -6.64 0.49
CA ASP A 18 -15.80 -7.26 1.04
C ASP A 18 -15.29 -8.37 0.14
N ALA A 19 -16.19 -9.14 -0.46
CA ALA A 19 -15.77 -10.20 -1.35
C ALA A 19 -15.11 -9.65 -2.60
N GLN A 20 -15.69 -8.61 -3.16
CA GLN A 20 -15.12 -7.97 -4.34
C GLN A 20 -13.79 -7.33 -4.02
N PHE A 21 -13.70 -6.69 -2.86
CA PHE A 21 -12.48 -6.05 -2.47
C PHE A 21 -11.37 -7.08 -2.30
N LYS A 22 -11.70 -8.21 -1.69
CA LYS A 22 -10.72 -9.26 -1.48
C LYS A 22 -10.22 -9.79 -2.82
N GLU A 23 -11.11 -9.94 -3.79
CA GLU A 23 -10.70 -10.37 -5.10
C GLU A 23 -9.73 -9.39 -5.73
N GLN A 24 -10.00 -8.11 -5.60
CA GLN A 24 -9.12 -7.11 -6.15
C GLN A 24 -7.77 -7.10 -5.44
N LEU A 25 -7.78 -7.33 -4.15
CA LEU A 25 -6.53 -7.40 -3.41
C LEU A 25 -5.66 -8.54 -3.92
N VAL A 26 -6.27 -9.70 -4.10
CA VAL A 26 -5.50 -10.84 -4.57
C VAL A 26 -4.96 -10.56 -5.97
N GLY A 27 -5.77 -9.98 -6.82
CA GLY A 27 -5.35 -9.71 -8.19
C GLY A 27 -4.28 -8.68 -8.34
N ILE A 28 -4.09 -7.83 -7.32
CA ILE A 28 -3.11 -6.75 -7.43
C ILE A 28 -1.77 -7.13 -6.81
N ILE A 29 -1.67 -8.31 -6.20
CA ILE A 29 -0.44 -8.67 -5.50
C ILE A 29 0.78 -8.63 -6.41
N GLY A 30 0.67 -9.21 -7.59
CA GLY A 30 1.80 -9.22 -8.52
C GLY A 30 2.27 -7.83 -8.91
N PRO A 31 1.37 -7.00 -9.43
CA PRO A 31 1.75 -5.63 -9.77
C PRO A 31 2.23 -4.83 -8.57
N LEU A 32 1.64 -5.07 -7.40
CA LEU A 32 2.02 -4.34 -6.21
C LEU A 32 3.44 -4.70 -5.80
N ARG A 33 3.79 -5.97 -5.91
CA ARG A 33 5.14 -6.40 -5.61
C ARG A 33 6.15 -5.79 -6.57
N ALA A 34 5.81 -5.74 -7.84
CA ALA A 34 6.69 -5.14 -8.82
C ALA A 34 6.90 -3.67 -8.50
N PHE A 35 5.83 -3.00 -8.12
CA PHE A 35 5.92 -1.59 -7.78
C PHE A 35 6.82 -1.40 -6.54
N ALA A 36 6.64 -2.23 -5.52
CA ALA A 36 7.43 -2.13 -4.31
C ALA A 36 8.92 -2.36 -4.60
N ARG A 37 9.20 -3.32 -5.46
CA ARG A 37 10.59 -3.59 -5.81
C ARG A 37 11.20 -2.47 -6.62
N GLY A 38 10.37 -1.75 -7.36
CA GLY A 38 10.86 -0.59 -8.08
C GLY A 38 11.17 0.57 -7.15
N LEU A 39 10.48 0.65 -6.02
CA LEU A 39 10.74 1.70 -5.06
C LEU A 39 11.91 1.36 -4.15
N CYS A 40 12.10 0.06 -3.89
CA CYS A 40 13.07 -0.35 -2.89
C CYS A 40 13.87 -1.51 -3.41
N ALA A 41 15.18 -1.39 -3.40
CA ALA A 41 16.04 -2.43 -3.94
C ALA A 41 16.10 -3.68 -3.06
N GLN A 42 15.81 -3.54 -1.77
CA GLN A 42 15.87 -4.67 -0.89
C GLN A 42 14.60 -5.49 -0.98
N ARG A 43 14.77 -6.77 -1.33
CA ARG A 43 13.62 -7.62 -1.52
C ARG A 43 12.78 -7.78 -0.24
N THR A 44 13.45 -7.97 0.88
CA THR A 44 12.74 -8.16 2.14
C THR A 44 11.91 -6.94 2.49
N LEU A 45 12.48 -5.77 2.32
CA LEU A 45 11.76 -4.54 2.62
C LEU A 45 10.60 -4.36 1.66
N ALA A 46 10.81 -4.71 0.39
CA ALA A 46 9.73 -4.59 -0.58
C ALA A 46 8.58 -5.51 -0.21
N ASP A 47 8.88 -6.73 0.22
CA ASP A 47 7.83 -7.67 0.60
C ASP A 47 7.08 -7.16 1.82
N ASP A 48 7.80 -6.59 2.78
CA ASP A 48 7.16 -6.03 3.97
C ASP A 48 6.24 -4.89 3.59
N LEU A 49 6.65 -4.07 2.64
CA LEU A 49 5.84 -2.97 2.20
C LEU A 49 4.54 -3.46 1.57
N VAL A 50 4.62 -4.54 0.80
CA VAL A 50 3.44 -5.10 0.18
C VAL A 50 2.48 -5.62 1.24
N GLN A 51 3.00 -6.36 2.21
CA GLN A 51 2.16 -6.89 3.26
C GLN A 51 1.49 -5.78 4.04
N GLU A 52 2.26 -4.78 4.40
CA GLU A 52 1.73 -3.67 5.17
C GLU A 52 0.67 -2.91 4.36
N ALA A 53 0.93 -2.71 3.08
CA ALA A 53 -0.02 -1.99 2.23
C ALA A 53 -1.32 -2.77 2.11
N MET A 54 -1.23 -4.09 1.99
CA MET A 54 -2.43 -4.89 1.88
C MET A 54 -3.24 -4.87 3.16
N MET A 55 -2.57 -4.88 4.32
CA MET A 55 -3.26 -4.79 5.59
C MET A 55 -3.93 -3.43 5.75
N ARG A 56 -3.25 -2.39 5.36
CA ARG A 56 -3.82 -1.05 5.45
C ARG A 56 -4.98 -0.89 4.49
N ALA A 57 -4.86 -1.47 3.31
CA ALA A 57 -5.93 -1.41 2.32
C ALA A 57 -7.17 -2.10 2.86
N TRP A 58 -6.99 -3.26 3.46
CA TRP A 58 -8.12 -3.99 4.03
C TRP A 58 -8.78 -3.18 5.14
N SER A 59 -7.97 -2.61 6.02
CA SER A 59 -8.50 -1.80 7.11
C SER A 59 -9.24 -0.56 6.61
N ALA A 60 -8.76 0.00 5.51
CA ALA A 60 -9.34 1.21 4.97
C ALA A 60 -10.32 0.94 3.83
N ARG A 61 -10.77 -0.29 3.68
CA ARG A 61 -11.57 -0.64 2.51
C ARG A 61 -12.85 0.15 2.39
N ARG A 62 -13.35 0.64 3.51
CA ARG A 62 -14.58 1.43 3.45
C ARG A 62 -14.38 2.80 2.84
N SER A 63 -13.14 3.24 2.74
CA SER A 63 -12.88 4.52 2.11
C SER A 63 -12.63 4.36 0.61
N TYR A 64 -12.65 3.13 0.11
CA TYR A 64 -12.51 2.90 -1.31
C TYR A 64 -13.88 2.79 -1.95
N THR A 65 -14.05 3.41 -3.10
CA THR A 65 -15.31 3.36 -3.82
C THR A 65 -15.16 2.46 -5.03
N HIS A 66 -15.95 1.40 -5.10
CA HIS A 66 -15.90 0.50 -6.23
C HIS A 66 -16.23 1.26 -7.50
N GLY A 67 -15.58 0.88 -8.56
CA GLY A 67 -15.78 1.56 -9.83
C GLY A 67 -14.75 2.62 -10.09
N THR A 68 -13.96 2.96 -9.07
CA THR A 68 -12.88 3.90 -9.28
C THR A 68 -11.62 3.08 -9.51
N ASN A 69 -10.49 3.74 -9.52
CA ASN A 69 -9.24 3.07 -9.87
C ASN A 69 -8.61 2.41 -8.65
N PHE A 70 -8.90 1.13 -8.46
CA PHE A 70 -8.37 0.40 -7.32
C PHE A 70 -6.84 0.34 -7.34
N ARG A 71 -6.28 0.15 -8.52
CA ARG A 71 -4.84 0.04 -8.63
C ARG A 71 -4.17 1.31 -8.14
N ALA A 72 -4.64 2.46 -8.59
CA ALA A 72 -4.05 3.72 -8.17
C ALA A 72 -4.24 3.92 -6.67
N TRP A 73 -5.39 3.52 -6.16
CA TRP A 73 -5.69 3.71 -4.76
C TRP A 73 -4.73 2.92 -3.86
N ILE A 74 -4.52 1.64 -4.19
CA ILE A 74 -3.67 0.82 -3.34
C ILE A 74 -2.19 1.12 -3.58
N PHE A 75 -1.83 1.53 -4.79
CA PHE A 75 -0.46 1.92 -5.05
C PHE A 75 -0.11 3.16 -4.22
N MET A 76 -1.08 4.05 -4.05
CA MET A 76 -0.85 5.22 -3.21
C MET A 76 -0.65 4.82 -1.76
N ILE A 77 -1.38 3.82 -1.28
CA ILE A 77 -1.21 3.34 0.08
C ILE A 77 0.21 2.80 0.26
N LEU A 78 0.68 2.01 -0.70
CA LEU A 78 2.01 1.44 -0.60
C LEU A 78 3.07 2.54 -0.66
N ARG A 79 2.87 3.51 -1.55
CA ARG A 79 3.81 4.59 -1.68
C ARG A 79 3.90 5.40 -0.40
N ASN A 80 2.75 5.67 0.21
CA ASN A 80 2.74 6.41 1.47
C ASN A 80 3.43 5.62 2.57
N GLN A 81 3.26 4.32 2.57
CA GLN A 81 3.92 3.47 3.54
C GLN A 81 5.44 3.50 3.32
N TYR A 82 5.86 3.51 2.07
CA TYR A 82 7.27 3.57 1.75
C TYR A 82 7.89 4.85 2.30
N TYR A 83 7.22 5.97 2.11
CA TYR A 83 7.75 7.24 2.61
C TYR A 83 7.75 7.30 4.13
N THR A 84 6.74 6.69 4.75
CA THR A 84 6.72 6.60 6.20
C THR A 84 7.92 5.81 6.70
N THR A 85 8.22 4.70 6.02
CA THR A 85 9.36 3.87 6.38
C THR A 85 10.66 4.63 6.19
N LEU A 86 10.77 5.40 5.11
CA LEU A 86 11.96 6.19 4.89
C LEU A 86 12.17 7.20 6.00
N ARG A 87 11.11 7.85 6.45
CA ARG A 87 11.24 8.82 7.51
C ARG A 87 11.66 8.16 8.82
N LYS A 88 11.13 6.98 9.10
CA LYS A 88 11.53 6.26 10.28
C LYS A 88 12.99 5.86 10.19
N ASN A 89 13.43 5.41 9.03
CA ASN A 89 14.79 5.01 8.84
C ASN A 89 15.73 6.21 8.97
N ALA A 90 15.29 7.36 8.52
CA ALA A 90 16.10 8.55 8.65
C ALA A 90 16.35 8.88 10.11
N ARG A 91 15.35 8.66 10.95
CA ARG A 91 15.53 8.91 12.36
C ARG A 91 16.49 7.89 12.98
N VAL A 92 16.39 6.64 12.54
CA VAL A 92 17.28 5.61 13.03
C VAL A 92 18.72 5.94 12.63
N VAL A 93 18.90 6.42 11.42
CA VAL A 93 20.22 6.78 10.93
C VAL A 93 20.84 7.84 11.82
N ALA A 94 20.04 8.76 12.30
CA ALA A 94 20.54 9.84 13.12
C ALA A 94 21.03 9.34 14.48
N TRP A 95 20.54 8.18 14.91
CA TRP A 95 20.93 7.66 16.21
C TRP A 95 21.90 6.49 16.13
N ASP A 96 21.97 5.82 15.00
CA ASP A 96 22.75 4.60 14.91
C ASP A 96 23.48 4.55 13.56
N PRO A 97 24.79 4.79 13.57
CA PRO A 97 25.55 4.79 12.33
C PRO A 97 25.52 3.45 11.60
N GLU A 98 25.41 2.35 12.34
CA GLU A 98 25.33 1.06 11.68
C GLU A 98 24.06 0.92 10.91
N ALA A 99 22.97 1.41 11.46
CA ALA A 99 21.72 1.38 10.75
C ALA A 99 21.82 2.27 9.54
N ALA A 100 22.60 3.31 9.61
CA ALA A 100 22.75 4.21 8.49
C ALA A 100 23.36 3.46 7.31
N GLU A 101 24.35 2.65 7.57
CA GLU A 101 24.95 1.91 6.51
C GLU A 101 23.98 0.96 5.85
N ARG A 102 23.19 0.27 6.64
CA ARG A 102 22.23 -0.66 6.09
C ARG A 102 21.21 0.04 5.22
N ILE A 103 20.82 1.23 5.63
CA ILE A 103 19.81 1.97 4.89
C ILE A 103 20.36 2.53 3.61
N LEU A 104 21.60 2.97 3.64
CA LEU A 104 22.21 3.55 2.47
C LEU A 104 22.37 2.55 1.33
N VAL A 105 22.20 1.29 1.62
CA VAL A 105 22.34 0.29 0.60
C VAL A 105 21.20 0.33 -0.39
N THR A 106 20.13 0.98 -0.07
CA THR A 106 18.98 0.94 -0.94
C THR A 106 18.67 2.23 -1.65
N PRO A 107 19.55 3.11 -1.77
CA PRO A 107 19.20 4.37 -2.32
C PRO A 107 19.02 4.43 -3.78
N ALA A 108 19.57 3.49 -4.43
CA ALA A 108 19.52 3.55 -5.86
C ALA A 108 18.15 3.74 -6.40
N THR A 109 17.19 3.37 -5.66
CA THR A 109 15.88 3.43 -6.19
C THR A 109 15.29 4.77 -6.20
N GLN A 110 15.95 5.71 -5.57
CA GLN A 110 15.33 6.91 -5.55
C GLN A 110 15.16 7.54 -6.81
N HIS A 111 16.01 7.38 -7.68
CA HIS A 111 15.86 8.07 -8.91
C HIS A 111 14.67 7.57 -9.64
N VAL A 112 14.24 6.41 -9.31
CA VAL A 112 13.13 5.91 -9.96
C VAL A 112 11.95 6.73 -9.67
N GLY A 113 11.77 7.01 -8.50
CA GLY A 113 10.61 7.73 -8.16
C GLY A 113 10.53 8.99 -8.83
N ILE A 114 11.65 9.42 -9.25
CA ILE A 114 11.57 10.57 -9.79
C ILE A 114 11.06 10.69 -11.04
N GLU A 115 11.34 9.99 -11.59
CA GLU A 115 10.93 10.05 -12.66
C GLU A 115 9.83 10.20 -12.91
N VAL A 116 9.61 10.22 -12.71
CA VAL A 116 8.57 10.35 -12.89
C VAL A 116 8.16 11.09 -13.10
#